data_a9c7adb0aa6d7ecb0a908ad7dd600c49
#
_entry.id   a9c7adb0aa6d7ecb0a908ad7dd600c49
#
_cell.length_a   1.000
_cell.length_b   1.000
_cell.length_c   1.000
_cell.angle_alpha   90.00
_cell.angle_beta   90.00
_cell.angle_gamma   90.00
#
_symmetry.space_group_name_H-M   'P 1'
#
loop_
_entity.id
_entity.type
_entity.pdbx_description
1 polymer ?
#
loop_
_entity_poly.entity_id
_entity_poly.type
_entity_poly.pdbx_seq_one_letter_code
_entity_poly.pdbx_strand_id
1 'polypeptide(L)'
;MATPTLTGLKVRLCPKSIADARRDYRWQKDAELMALNGNEPLRESFLEYLTQGVAAYDGTAEIETFAICTLPENRHIGNCALYYIDRTVGQAQLGITIGERDCWGQGYGCDAVAVLSNYAFRELGLLKLGLRTLENNDRAKRCFVKCGFAPCGALVLDGRSYILMELTASRRRPGE
;
A
#
# COMPACT_ATOMS: atom_id res chain seq x y z
N MET A 1 5.52 13.75 13.64
CA MET A 1 4.75 14.69 12.79
C MET A 1 3.47 13.99 12.39
N ALA A 2 2.35 14.73 12.24
CA ALA A 2 1.10 14.08 11.79
C ALA A 2 1.23 13.62 10.33
N THR A 3 0.69 12.44 10.01
CA THR A 3 0.64 11.89 8.65
C THR A 3 -0.15 12.84 7.74
N PRO A 4 0.42 13.30 6.61
CA PRO A 4 -0.25 14.28 5.74
C PRO A 4 -1.39 13.66 4.94
N THR A 5 -2.25 14.53 4.37
CA THR A 5 -3.18 14.14 3.31
C THR A 5 -2.53 14.40 1.96
N LEU A 6 -2.50 13.37 1.09
CA LEU A 6 -1.88 13.44 -0.23
C LEU A 6 -2.96 13.30 -1.30
N THR A 7 -2.89 14.07 -2.38
CA THR A 7 -3.92 14.06 -3.42
C THR A 7 -3.33 13.67 -4.77
N GLY A 8 -3.96 12.69 -5.41
CA GLY A 8 -3.68 12.23 -6.77
C GLY A 8 -4.73 12.71 -7.77
N LEU A 9 -4.80 12.04 -8.92
CA LEU A 9 -5.77 12.33 -9.97
C LEU A 9 -7.14 11.69 -9.68
N LYS A 10 -7.15 10.50 -9.09
CA LYS A 10 -8.34 9.67 -8.82
C LYS A 10 -8.55 9.41 -7.34
N VAL A 11 -7.48 9.51 -6.55
CA VAL A 11 -7.53 9.18 -5.12
C VAL A 11 -6.95 10.29 -4.25
N ARG A 12 -7.39 10.26 -3.00
CA ARG A 12 -6.78 10.96 -1.89
C ARG A 12 -6.27 9.92 -0.90
N LEU A 13 -5.03 10.06 -0.44
CA LEU A 13 -4.47 9.28 0.66
C LEU A 13 -4.64 10.06 1.95
N CYS A 14 -5.45 9.55 2.84
CA CYS A 14 -5.76 10.18 4.12
C CYS A 14 -5.09 9.44 5.27
N PRO A 15 -4.71 10.14 6.35
CA PRO A 15 -4.28 9.46 7.57
C PRO A 15 -5.34 8.44 8.01
N LYS A 16 -4.89 7.29 8.47
CA LYS A 16 -5.80 6.25 8.99
C LYS A 16 -6.49 6.72 10.26
N SER A 17 -7.71 6.27 10.44
CA SER A 17 -8.52 6.57 11.62
C SER A 17 -9.30 5.35 12.11
N ILE A 18 -9.82 5.41 13.35
CA ILE A 18 -10.68 4.37 13.91
C ILE A 18 -11.95 4.16 13.08
N ALA A 19 -12.42 5.18 12.34
CA ALA A 19 -13.58 5.07 11.47
C ALA A 19 -13.37 4.11 10.29
N ASP A 20 -12.11 3.84 9.94
CA ASP A 20 -11.73 2.92 8.86
C ASP A 20 -11.81 1.45 9.30
N ALA A 21 -11.75 1.18 10.60
CA ALA A 21 -11.57 -0.15 11.18
C ALA A 21 -12.60 -1.19 10.71
N ARG A 22 -13.88 -0.81 10.52
CA ARG A 22 -14.91 -1.75 10.03
C ARG A 22 -14.64 -2.22 8.61
N ARG A 23 -14.17 -1.35 7.72
CA ARG A 23 -13.83 -1.71 6.34
C ARG A 23 -12.56 -2.54 6.32
N ASP A 24 -11.55 -2.14 7.04
CA ASP A 24 -10.29 -2.88 7.15
C ASP A 24 -10.50 -4.29 7.65
N TYR A 25 -11.29 -4.46 8.71
CA TYR A 25 -11.65 -5.76 9.25
C TYR A 25 -12.37 -6.64 8.22
N ARG A 26 -13.35 -6.08 7.49
CA ARG A 26 -14.06 -6.80 6.44
C ARG A 26 -13.10 -7.28 5.34
N TRP A 27 -12.17 -6.44 4.92
CA TRP A 27 -11.18 -6.80 3.91
C TRP A 27 -10.19 -7.85 4.41
N GLN A 28 -9.77 -7.77 5.66
CA GLN A 28 -8.87 -8.77 6.26
C GLN A 28 -9.53 -10.13 6.49
N LYS A 29 -10.86 -10.20 6.54
CA LYS A 29 -11.62 -11.46 6.57
C LYS A 29 -11.95 -12.02 5.19
N ASP A 30 -11.74 -11.27 4.13
CA ASP A 30 -11.97 -11.73 2.76
C ASP A 30 -10.84 -12.66 2.31
N ALA A 31 -11.16 -13.96 2.18
CA ALA A 31 -10.17 -14.99 1.87
C ALA A 31 -9.48 -14.78 0.52
N GLU A 32 -10.22 -14.35 -0.52
CA GLU A 32 -9.63 -14.10 -1.84
C GLU A 32 -8.71 -12.89 -1.81
N LEU A 33 -9.14 -11.81 -1.15
CA LEU A 33 -8.32 -10.60 -1.02
C LEU A 33 -7.04 -10.88 -0.23
N MET A 34 -7.14 -11.64 0.86
CA MET A 34 -5.97 -12.01 1.65
C MET A 34 -5.05 -12.96 0.88
N ALA A 35 -5.58 -13.92 0.15
CA ALA A 35 -4.79 -14.79 -0.72
C ALA A 35 -4.00 -13.99 -1.78
N LEU A 36 -4.60 -12.95 -2.39
CA LEU A 36 -3.92 -12.05 -3.34
C LEU A 36 -2.82 -11.19 -2.68
N ASN A 37 -2.90 -10.97 -1.38
CA ASN A 37 -1.88 -10.29 -0.60
C ASN A 37 -0.82 -11.24 -0.03
N GLY A 38 -0.98 -12.55 -0.24
CA GLY A 38 -0.10 -13.57 0.32
C GLY A 38 -0.33 -13.83 1.82
N ASN A 39 -1.49 -13.47 2.33
CA ASN A 39 -1.86 -13.62 3.74
C ASN A 39 -3.00 -14.63 3.93
N GLU A 40 -3.18 -15.09 5.17
CA GLU A 40 -4.37 -15.82 5.59
C GLU A 40 -5.47 -14.84 6.05
N PRO A 41 -6.74 -15.19 5.89
CA PRO A 41 -7.84 -14.39 6.42
C PRO A 41 -7.77 -14.26 7.93
N LEU A 42 -8.08 -13.09 8.43
CA LEU A 42 -8.15 -12.79 9.86
C LEU A 42 -9.17 -13.71 10.54
N ARG A 43 -8.79 -14.31 11.67
CA ARG A 43 -9.67 -15.22 12.44
C ARG A 43 -10.34 -14.56 13.62
N GLU A 44 -9.70 -13.52 14.16
CA GLU A 44 -10.16 -12.78 15.35
C GLU A 44 -11.54 -12.14 15.13
N SER A 45 -12.24 -11.91 16.22
CA SER A 45 -13.48 -11.12 16.25
C SER A 45 -13.19 -9.64 16.01
N PHE A 46 -14.23 -8.87 15.65
CA PHE A 46 -14.06 -7.43 15.45
C PHE A 46 -13.59 -6.69 16.71
N LEU A 47 -14.02 -7.15 17.89
CA LEU A 47 -13.58 -6.56 19.15
C LEU A 47 -12.10 -6.80 19.42
N GLU A 48 -11.62 -8.02 19.20
CA GLU A 48 -10.19 -8.36 19.30
C GLU A 48 -9.36 -7.56 18.29
N TYR A 49 -9.83 -7.45 17.06
CA TYR A 49 -9.21 -6.61 16.04
C TYR A 49 -9.10 -5.15 16.48
N LEU A 50 -10.16 -4.57 17.07
CA LEU A 50 -10.13 -3.20 17.56
C LEU A 50 -9.14 -3.01 18.70
N THR A 51 -9.06 -3.96 19.63
CA THR A 51 -8.17 -3.83 20.80
C THR A 51 -6.70 -4.04 20.48
N GLN A 52 -6.40 -4.85 19.47
CA GLN A 52 -5.02 -5.19 19.09
C GLN A 52 -4.54 -4.39 17.86
N GLY A 53 -5.43 -4.10 16.91
CA GLY A 53 -5.07 -3.54 15.60
C GLY A 53 -5.09 -2.02 15.53
N VAL A 54 -5.83 -1.35 16.41
CA VAL A 54 -5.98 0.11 16.35
C VAL A 54 -4.68 0.83 16.73
N ALA A 55 -3.85 0.23 17.57
CA ALA A 55 -2.51 0.75 17.85
C ALA A 55 -1.62 0.87 16.58
N ALA A 56 -1.92 0.10 15.53
CA ALA A 56 -1.21 0.18 14.26
C ALA A 56 -1.61 1.41 13.39
N TYR A 57 -2.67 2.14 13.74
CA TYR A 57 -3.06 3.37 13.04
C TYR A 57 -2.22 4.58 13.44
N ASP A 58 -1.63 4.52 14.61
CA ASP A 58 -0.80 5.62 15.15
C ASP A 58 0.62 5.64 14.58
N GLY A 59 0.87 5.14 13.43
CA GLY A 59 2.16 5.20 12.73
C GLY A 59 3.39 5.31 13.65
N THR A 60 4.47 4.68 13.30
CA THR A 60 5.75 4.89 13.97
C THR A 60 6.69 5.69 13.07
N ALA A 61 7.87 6.05 13.56
CA ALA A 61 8.89 6.66 12.71
C ALA A 61 9.28 5.77 11.50
N GLU A 62 8.98 4.47 11.58
CA GLU A 62 9.31 3.46 10.57
C GLU A 62 8.12 3.00 9.73
N ILE A 63 6.89 3.44 10.05
CA ILE A 63 5.67 3.01 9.36
C ILE A 63 4.73 4.21 9.19
N GLU A 64 4.33 4.47 7.95
CA GLU A 64 3.28 5.44 7.63
C GLU A 64 2.16 4.75 6.84
N THR A 65 0.93 4.84 7.35
CA THR A 65 -0.25 4.19 6.78
C THR A 65 -1.30 5.20 6.33
N PHE A 66 -1.96 4.88 5.21
CA PHE A 66 -2.98 5.75 4.61
C PHE A 66 -4.21 4.95 4.21
N ALA A 67 -5.38 5.57 4.40
CA ALA A 67 -6.62 5.16 3.76
C ALA A 67 -6.63 5.71 2.33
N ILE A 68 -6.98 4.88 1.34
CA ILE A 68 -7.16 5.28 -0.06
C ILE A 68 -8.63 5.63 -0.25
N CYS A 69 -8.93 6.88 -0.54
CA CYS A 69 -10.28 7.38 -0.80
C CYS A 69 -10.43 7.85 -2.24
N THR A 70 -11.58 7.56 -2.87
CA THR A 70 -11.87 8.03 -4.24
C THR A 70 -12.07 9.53 -4.29
N LEU A 71 -11.84 10.14 -5.46
CA LEU A 71 -12.22 11.50 -5.79
C LEU A 71 -13.31 11.48 -6.87
N PRO A 72 -14.34 12.34 -6.75
CA PRO A 72 -14.61 13.31 -5.67
C PRO A 72 -15.37 12.73 -4.46
N GLU A 73 -15.90 11.48 -4.51
CA GLU A 73 -16.88 10.92 -3.54
C GLU A 73 -16.31 10.69 -2.14
N ASN A 74 -14.98 10.68 -2.00
CA ASN A 74 -14.28 10.40 -0.75
C ASN A 74 -14.62 9.04 -0.14
N ARG A 75 -14.94 8.04 -0.98
CA ARG A 75 -15.22 6.67 -0.56
C ARG A 75 -13.91 5.95 -0.25
N HIS A 76 -13.76 5.45 0.97
CA HIS A 76 -12.61 4.62 1.36
C HIS A 76 -12.68 3.26 0.65
N ILE A 77 -11.67 2.95 -0.18
CA ILE A 77 -11.64 1.78 -1.07
C ILE A 77 -10.47 0.83 -0.83
N GLY A 78 -9.53 1.21 0.01
CA GLY A 78 -8.32 0.41 0.26
C GLY A 78 -7.34 1.12 1.17
N ASN A 79 -6.18 0.53 1.34
CA ASN A 79 -5.10 1.06 2.17
C ASN A 79 -3.76 0.95 1.45
N CYS A 80 -2.86 1.87 1.77
CA CYS A 80 -1.46 1.76 1.41
C CYS A 80 -0.55 2.22 2.55
N ALA A 81 0.70 1.79 2.50
CA ALA A 81 1.64 2.11 3.55
C ALA A 81 3.09 2.12 3.03
N LEU A 82 3.93 2.85 3.75
CA LEU A 82 5.38 2.68 3.73
C LEU A 82 5.78 1.97 5.02
N TYR A 83 6.51 0.87 4.87
CA TYR A 83 7.02 0.04 5.96
C TYR A 83 8.54 0.10 5.97
N TYR A 84 9.13 -0.13 7.14
CA TYR A 84 10.59 -0.18 7.32
C TYR A 84 11.27 1.05 6.74
N ILE A 85 10.73 2.23 7.05
CA ILE A 85 11.29 3.50 6.62
C ILE A 85 12.65 3.68 7.29
N ASP A 86 13.70 3.54 6.51
CA ASP A 86 15.07 3.79 6.93
C ASP A 86 15.59 5.07 6.26
N ARG A 87 15.59 6.15 7.01
CA ARG A 87 16.05 7.47 6.53
C ARG A 87 17.57 7.55 6.41
N THR A 88 18.31 6.65 7.07
CA THR A 88 19.77 6.61 7.03
C THR A 88 20.24 6.07 5.68
N VAL A 89 19.60 5.02 5.20
CA VAL A 89 19.88 4.38 3.89
C VAL A 89 19.01 4.97 2.78
N GLY A 90 17.96 5.71 3.14
CA GLY A 90 17.03 6.32 2.20
C GLY A 90 16.11 5.31 1.52
N GLN A 91 15.56 4.33 2.24
CA GLN A 91 14.70 3.30 1.63
C GLN A 91 13.50 2.94 2.49
N ALA A 92 12.46 2.41 1.84
CA ALA A 92 11.28 1.85 2.49
C ALA A 92 10.66 0.74 1.63
N GLN A 93 9.72 -0.01 2.20
CA GLN A 93 8.87 -0.94 1.46
C GLN A 93 7.46 -0.34 1.29
N LEU A 94 6.93 -0.44 0.08
CA LEU A 94 5.58 0.00 -0.25
C LEU A 94 4.63 -1.19 -0.24
N GLY A 95 3.50 -1.05 0.48
CA GLY A 95 2.40 -1.98 0.45
C GLY A 95 1.11 -1.29 0.02
N ILE A 96 0.26 -2.01 -0.71
CA ILE A 96 -1.04 -1.51 -1.15
C ILE A 96 -2.06 -2.63 -1.28
N THR A 97 -3.29 -2.33 -0.87
CA THR A 97 -4.46 -3.19 -1.08
C THR A 97 -5.66 -2.33 -1.49
N ILE A 98 -6.28 -2.62 -2.63
CA ILE A 98 -7.61 -2.11 -2.97
C ILE A 98 -8.61 -3.17 -2.51
N GLY A 99 -9.34 -2.86 -1.44
CA GLY A 99 -10.28 -3.78 -0.79
C GLY A 99 -11.63 -3.87 -1.51
N GLU A 100 -12.09 -2.77 -2.13
CA GLU A 100 -13.36 -2.72 -2.85
C GLU A 100 -13.18 -3.28 -4.27
N ARG A 101 -13.89 -4.41 -4.57
CA ARG A 101 -13.73 -5.15 -5.83
C ARG A 101 -14.20 -4.38 -7.05
N ASP A 102 -15.26 -3.59 -6.89
CA ASP A 102 -15.80 -2.72 -7.94
C ASP A 102 -14.80 -1.61 -8.38
N CYS A 103 -13.78 -1.36 -7.57
CA CYS A 103 -12.70 -0.43 -7.89
C CYS A 103 -11.48 -1.09 -8.58
N TRP A 104 -11.49 -2.42 -8.75
CA TRP A 104 -10.37 -3.11 -9.37
C TRP A 104 -10.26 -2.85 -10.87
N GLY A 105 -9.04 -2.74 -11.39
CA GLY A 105 -8.79 -2.51 -12.82
C GLY A 105 -9.05 -1.08 -13.31
N GLN A 106 -9.54 -0.17 -12.47
CA GLN A 106 -9.91 1.20 -12.84
C GLN A 106 -8.80 2.25 -12.64
N GLY A 107 -7.59 1.82 -12.26
CA GLY A 107 -6.43 2.69 -12.11
C GLY A 107 -6.26 3.33 -10.72
N TYR A 108 -7.20 3.15 -9.79
CA TYR A 108 -7.08 3.70 -8.43
C TYR A 108 -5.81 3.25 -7.72
N GLY A 109 -5.46 1.96 -7.83
CA GLY A 109 -4.23 1.44 -7.22
C GLY A 109 -2.97 2.06 -7.81
N CYS A 110 -2.92 2.26 -9.14
CA CYS A 110 -1.76 2.88 -9.79
C CYS A 110 -1.63 4.36 -9.38
N ASP A 111 -2.74 5.10 -9.27
CA ASP A 111 -2.72 6.48 -8.80
C ASP A 111 -2.24 6.57 -7.35
N ALA A 112 -2.73 5.69 -6.47
CA ALA A 112 -2.29 5.62 -5.08
C ALA A 112 -0.79 5.31 -4.95
N VAL A 113 -0.26 4.35 -5.73
CA VAL A 113 1.17 4.01 -5.77
C VAL A 113 1.98 5.21 -6.25
N ALA A 114 1.54 5.92 -7.29
CA ALA A 114 2.23 7.09 -7.80
C ALA A 114 2.29 8.21 -6.77
N VAL A 115 1.17 8.51 -6.10
CA VAL A 115 1.07 9.52 -5.04
C VAL A 115 2.00 9.18 -3.87
N LEU A 116 1.94 7.93 -3.37
CA LEU A 116 2.75 7.49 -2.23
C LEU A 116 4.24 7.48 -2.56
N SER A 117 4.60 7.07 -3.79
CA SER A 117 6.00 7.11 -4.25
C SER A 117 6.52 8.55 -4.37
N ASN A 118 5.67 9.48 -4.83
CA ASN A 118 6.01 10.91 -4.86
C ASN A 118 6.34 11.44 -3.47
N TYR A 119 5.46 11.15 -2.53
CA TYR A 119 5.63 11.54 -1.13
C TYR A 119 6.94 10.98 -0.56
N ALA A 120 7.19 9.70 -0.75
CA ALA A 120 8.40 9.04 -0.26
C ALA A 120 9.69 9.70 -0.79
N PHE A 121 9.73 10.04 -2.08
CA PHE A 121 10.93 10.63 -2.67
C PHE A 121 11.07 12.13 -2.40
N ARG A 122 9.98 12.90 -2.47
CA ARG A 122 10.04 14.37 -2.38
C ARG A 122 9.99 14.89 -0.96
N GLU A 123 9.11 14.30 -0.12
CA GLU A 123 8.89 14.81 1.23
C GLU A 123 9.73 14.05 2.28
N LEU A 124 9.87 12.72 2.13
CA LEU A 124 10.67 11.92 3.05
C LEU A 124 12.15 11.83 2.64
N GLY A 125 12.49 12.26 1.42
CA GLY A 125 13.87 12.23 0.91
C GLY A 125 14.41 10.82 0.67
N LEU A 126 13.53 9.81 0.50
CA LEU A 126 13.96 8.46 0.22
C LEU A 126 14.56 8.34 -1.20
N LEU A 127 15.45 7.40 -1.37
CA LEU A 127 16.15 7.15 -2.64
C LEU A 127 15.61 5.91 -3.36
N LYS A 128 15.01 4.97 -2.60
CA LYS A 128 14.54 3.70 -3.12
C LYS A 128 13.29 3.20 -2.40
N LEU A 129 12.34 2.70 -3.17
CA LEU A 129 11.20 1.93 -2.70
C LEU A 129 11.30 0.50 -3.19
N GLY A 130 11.11 -0.46 -2.30
CA GLY A 130 10.95 -1.87 -2.60
C GLY A 130 9.50 -2.31 -2.41
N LEU A 131 9.10 -3.39 -3.05
CA LEU A 131 7.88 -4.11 -2.76
C LEU A 131 8.02 -5.58 -3.13
N ARG A 132 7.12 -6.41 -2.62
CA ARG A 132 6.92 -7.78 -3.11
C ARG A 132 5.47 -7.99 -3.54
N THR A 133 5.28 -8.78 -4.57
CA THR A 133 3.96 -9.20 -5.02
C THR A 133 3.98 -10.67 -5.39
N LEU A 134 2.86 -11.37 -5.23
CA LEU A 134 2.75 -12.76 -5.66
C LEU A 134 3.04 -12.87 -7.16
N GLU A 135 3.76 -13.91 -7.54
CA GLU A 135 4.13 -14.17 -8.94
C GLU A 135 2.91 -14.29 -9.86
N ASN A 136 1.80 -14.83 -9.35
CA ASN A 136 0.54 -14.99 -10.07
C ASN A 136 -0.41 -13.77 -9.98
N ASN A 137 -0.04 -12.69 -9.28
CA ASN A 137 -0.86 -11.49 -9.20
C ASN A 137 -0.55 -10.52 -10.35
N ASP A 138 -0.97 -10.89 -11.57
CA ASP A 138 -0.69 -10.11 -12.79
C ASP A 138 -1.26 -8.69 -12.75
N ARG A 139 -2.40 -8.48 -12.06
CA ARG A 139 -2.98 -7.15 -11.91
C ARG A 139 -2.05 -6.23 -11.14
N ALA A 140 -1.52 -6.68 -10.02
CA ALA A 140 -0.59 -5.90 -9.20
C ALA A 140 0.74 -5.65 -9.95
N LYS A 141 1.30 -6.69 -10.59
CA LYS A 141 2.53 -6.55 -11.39
C LYS A 141 2.39 -5.49 -12.48
N ARG A 142 1.30 -5.52 -13.26
CA ARG A 142 1.04 -4.50 -14.30
C ARG A 142 0.92 -3.09 -13.73
N CYS A 143 0.29 -2.95 -12.56
CA CYS A 143 0.19 -1.66 -11.88
C CYS A 143 1.57 -1.14 -11.47
N PHE A 144 2.39 -1.97 -10.83
CA PHE A 144 3.72 -1.56 -10.38
C PHE A 144 4.66 -1.21 -11.54
N VAL A 145 4.63 -1.99 -12.61
CA VAL A 145 5.40 -1.68 -13.83
C VAL A 145 4.98 -0.33 -14.43
N LYS A 146 3.68 -0.03 -14.50
CA LYS A 146 3.19 1.29 -14.94
C LYS A 146 3.68 2.43 -14.06
N CYS A 147 3.85 2.19 -12.76
CA CYS A 147 4.39 3.18 -11.81
C CYS A 147 5.93 3.27 -11.83
N GLY A 148 6.60 2.52 -12.71
CA GLY A 148 8.06 2.56 -12.89
C GLY A 148 8.86 1.56 -12.06
N PHE A 149 8.20 0.70 -11.29
CA PHE A 149 8.89 -0.39 -10.59
C PHE A 149 9.44 -1.42 -11.59
N ALA A 150 10.63 -1.90 -11.33
CA ALA A 150 11.29 -2.96 -12.12
C ALA A 150 11.53 -4.20 -11.24
N PRO A 151 11.35 -5.42 -11.78
CA PRO A 151 11.75 -6.63 -11.08
C PRO A 151 13.24 -6.59 -10.71
N CYS A 152 13.56 -7.00 -9.47
CA CYS A 152 14.93 -7.04 -8.97
C CYS A 152 15.28 -8.39 -8.30
N GLY A 153 14.33 -9.32 -8.23
CA GLY A 153 14.55 -10.65 -7.66
C GLY A 153 13.26 -11.42 -7.48
N ALA A 154 13.38 -12.61 -6.91
CA ALA A 154 12.28 -13.46 -6.52
C ALA A 154 12.60 -14.16 -5.21
N LEU A 155 11.57 -14.56 -4.46
CA LEU A 155 11.73 -15.36 -3.25
C LEU A 155 10.54 -16.31 -3.09
N VAL A 156 10.76 -17.39 -2.36
CA VAL A 156 9.68 -18.27 -1.89
C VAL A 156 9.55 -18.10 -0.39
N LEU A 157 8.35 -17.78 0.08
CA LEU A 157 8.04 -17.62 1.49
C LEU A 157 6.73 -18.36 1.78
N ASP A 158 6.74 -19.23 2.80
CA ASP A 158 5.57 -20.04 3.19
C ASP A 158 4.92 -20.78 2.02
N GLY A 159 5.76 -21.32 1.11
CA GLY A 159 5.32 -22.06 -0.09
C GLY A 159 4.72 -21.20 -1.20
N ARG A 160 4.77 -19.88 -1.10
CA ARG A 160 4.29 -18.94 -2.12
C ARG A 160 5.46 -18.25 -2.81
N SER A 161 5.39 -18.14 -4.15
CA SER A 161 6.39 -17.44 -4.97
C SER A 161 6.06 -15.95 -5.09
N TYR A 162 7.06 -15.11 -4.83
CA TYR A 162 6.96 -13.66 -4.93
C TYR A 162 8.00 -13.11 -5.89
N ILE A 163 7.60 -12.08 -6.61
CA ILE A 163 8.51 -11.21 -7.35
C ILE A 163 8.82 -9.99 -6.48
N LEU A 164 10.12 -9.70 -6.35
CA LEU A 164 10.61 -8.48 -5.73
C LEU A 164 10.73 -7.40 -6.80
N MET A 165 10.27 -6.21 -6.50
CA MET A 165 10.35 -5.08 -7.42
C MET A 165 10.87 -3.84 -6.69
N GLU A 166 11.59 -2.97 -7.42
CA GLU A 166 12.13 -1.73 -6.88
C GLU A 166 11.88 -0.53 -7.80
N LEU A 167 11.76 0.63 -7.19
CA LEU A 167 11.71 1.93 -7.84
C LEU A 167 12.75 2.83 -7.19
N THR A 168 13.61 3.46 -8.00
CA THR A 168 14.59 4.45 -7.52
C THR A 168 14.17 5.85 -7.93
N ALA A 169 14.51 6.85 -7.13
CA ALA A 169 14.21 8.26 -7.41
C ALA A 169 14.71 8.71 -8.80
N SER A 170 15.84 8.17 -9.26
CA SER A 170 16.44 8.48 -10.56
C SER A 170 15.73 7.85 -11.77
N ARG A 171 14.92 6.80 -11.56
CA ARG A 171 14.17 6.13 -12.65
C ARG A 171 12.84 6.81 -12.95
N ARG A 172 12.45 7.79 -12.18
CA ARG A 172 11.19 8.49 -12.36
C ARG A 172 11.32 9.52 -13.48
N ARG A 173 10.40 9.49 -14.45
CA ARG A 173 10.33 10.51 -15.50
C ARG A 173 9.99 11.86 -14.86
N PRO A 174 10.72 12.95 -15.21
CA PRO A 174 10.33 14.30 -14.80
C PRO A 174 8.95 14.62 -15.41
N GLY A 175 7.95 14.89 -14.57
CA GLY A 175 6.66 15.39 -15.04
C GLY A 175 5.42 14.51 -14.79
N GLU A 176 5.55 13.38 -14.07
CA GLU A 176 4.39 12.59 -13.57
C GLU A 176 4.21 12.76 -12.07
#